data_080310673e8ce624d1daeb56457f292e
#
_entry.id   080310673e8ce624d1daeb56457f292e
#
_cell.length_a   1.000
_cell.length_b   1.000
_cell.length_c   1.000
_cell.angle_alpha   90.00
_cell.angle_beta   90.00
_cell.angle_gamma   90.00
#
_symmetry.space_group_name_H-M   'P 1'
#
loop_
_entity.id
_entity.type
_entity.pdbx_description
1 polymer ?
#
loop_
_entity_poly.entity_id
_entity_poly.type
_entity_poly.pdbx_seq_one_letter_code
_entity_poly.pdbx_strand_id
1 'polypeptide(L)'
;MTFRPKFITFDCHGTMILFDMAGAARDHYGSQLSPEKMQVFINNFTAYRLDEVLGAWKPYAEVVHNALERTCKRNGIAFDPAVAEDISNRVPTWGPHPDVPEGLAKVAKEFPLVALTNSMNAQIPHNIAKLGAPIAHVFTAESAGAYKPQMQAFEYMFDELGCGPEDVLHVSSSFRYDLMTAHDLGIKNKVWVNRGHEPANPYYGYTEISDISGLAAVVGL
;
A
#
# COMPACT_ATOMS: atom_id res chain seq x y z
N MET A 1 29.67 -8.35 -3.03
CA MET A 1 29.31 -7.04 -2.45
C MET A 1 27.80 -7.02 -2.28
N THR A 2 27.30 -6.64 -1.11
CA THR A 2 25.86 -6.45 -0.88
C THR A 2 25.40 -5.24 -1.69
N PHE A 3 24.26 -5.32 -2.35
CA PHE A 3 23.69 -4.19 -3.07
C PHE A 3 23.43 -3.02 -2.11
N ARG A 4 23.86 -1.82 -2.48
CA ARG A 4 23.64 -0.61 -1.69
C ARG A 4 22.74 0.35 -2.51
N PRO A 5 21.44 0.42 -2.20
CA PRO A 5 20.50 1.27 -2.93
C PRO A 5 20.81 2.76 -2.72
N LYS A 6 20.49 3.60 -3.71
CA LYS A 6 20.44 5.06 -3.51
C LYS A 6 19.22 5.45 -2.68
N PHE A 7 18.10 4.73 -2.86
CA PHE A 7 16.87 4.94 -2.12
C PHE A 7 16.25 3.59 -1.70
N ILE A 8 15.64 3.56 -0.52
CA ILE A 8 14.73 2.47 -0.15
C ILE A 8 13.31 3.00 -0.33
N THR A 9 12.58 2.43 -1.28
CA THR A 9 11.22 2.86 -1.64
C THR A 9 10.20 1.91 -1.03
N PHE A 10 9.11 2.44 -0.50
CA PHE A 10 8.11 1.68 0.26
C PHE A 10 6.71 1.91 -0.27
N ASP A 11 5.94 0.82 -0.37
CA ASP A 11 4.49 0.92 -0.22
C ASP A 11 4.13 1.31 1.22
N CYS A 12 2.99 1.98 1.40
CA CYS A 12 2.57 2.48 2.70
C CYS A 12 1.50 1.61 3.36
N HIS A 13 0.27 1.65 2.83
CA HIS A 13 -0.89 1.01 3.44
C HIS A 13 -0.88 -0.50 3.26
N GLY A 14 -0.85 -1.24 4.36
CA GLY A 14 -0.68 -2.69 4.40
C GLY A 14 0.77 -3.12 4.57
N THR A 15 1.76 -2.28 4.22
CA THR A 15 3.19 -2.54 4.37
C THR A 15 3.75 -1.91 5.64
N MET A 16 3.74 -0.59 5.71
CA MET A 16 4.20 0.18 6.89
C MET A 16 3.05 0.58 7.81
N ILE A 17 1.89 0.88 7.24
CA ILE A 17 0.72 1.41 7.92
C ILE A 17 -0.35 0.33 7.94
N LEU A 18 -0.99 0.14 9.08
CA LEU A 18 -2.19 -0.68 9.19
C LEU A 18 -3.24 -0.22 8.16
N PHE A 19 -3.89 -1.19 7.50
CA PHE A 19 -4.87 -0.89 6.46
C PHE A 19 -6.15 -1.69 6.69
N ASP A 20 -6.94 -1.24 7.68
CA ASP A 20 -8.10 -1.99 8.17
C ASP A 20 -9.42 -1.62 7.48
N MET A 21 -9.43 -1.68 6.15
CA MET A 21 -10.65 -1.51 5.35
C MET A 21 -11.69 -2.62 5.65
N ALA A 22 -11.21 -3.81 6.00
CA ALA A 22 -12.08 -4.92 6.35
C ALA A 22 -12.79 -4.70 7.69
N GLY A 23 -12.09 -4.20 8.71
CA GLY A 23 -12.67 -3.81 9.98
C GLY A 23 -13.67 -2.69 9.82
N ALA A 24 -13.30 -1.64 9.09
CA ALA A 24 -14.20 -0.53 8.79
C ALA A 24 -15.50 -0.99 8.11
N ALA A 25 -15.43 -1.92 7.16
CA ALA A 25 -16.62 -2.49 6.53
C ALA A 25 -17.44 -3.36 7.51
N ARG A 26 -16.77 -4.11 8.40
CA ARG A 26 -17.46 -4.93 9.42
C ARG A 26 -18.24 -4.09 10.43
N ASP A 27 -17.70 -2.93 10.82
CA ASP A 27 -18.37 -2.03 11.77
C ASP A 27 -19.75 -1.59 11.25
N HIS A 28 -19.90 -1.40 9.94
CA HIS A 28 -21.16 -0.96 9.34
C HIS A 28 -22.08 -2.09 8.92
N TYR A 29 -21.54 -3.19 8.40
CA TYR A 29 -22.33 -4.25 7.78
C TYR A 29 -22.32 -5.58 8.54
N GLY A 30 -21.49 -5.73 9.57
CA GLY A 30 -21.34 -6.99 10.30
C GLY A 30 -22.60 -7.48 10.99
N SER A 31 -23.47 -6.58 11.45
CA SER A 31 -24.76 -6.95 12.06
C SER A 31 -25.84 -7.39 11.06
N GLN A 32 -25.62 -7.11 9.77
CA GLN A 32 -26.57 -7.39 8.68
C GLN A 32 -26.24 -8.70 7.94
N LEU A 33 -25.07 -9.27 8.16
CA LEU A 33 -24.53 -10.42 7.43
C LEU A 33 -24.07 -11.52 8.39
N SER A 34 -24.25 -12.80 7.98
CA SER A 34 -23.55 -13.89 8.66
C SER A 34 -22.04 -13.77 8.47
N PRO A 35 -21.21 -14.40 9.35
CA PRO A 35 -19.76 -14.37 9.20
C PRO A 35 -19.26 -14.77 7.81
N GLU A 36 -19.85 -15.80 7.20
CA GLU A 36 -19.48 -16.29 5.88
C GLU A 36 -19.83 -15.26 4.79
N LYS A 37 -21.02 -14.67 4.85
CA LYS A 37 -21.46 -13.61 3.93
C LYS A 37 -20.61 -12.35 4.09
N MET A 38 -20.23 -12.01 5.33
CA MET A 38 -19.36 -10.89 5.61
C MET A 38 -17.96 -11.09 4.99
N GLN A 39 -17.42 -12.30 5.01
CA GLN A 39 -16.16 -12.60 4.36
C GLN A 39 -16.26 -12.43 2.84
N VAL A 40 -17.37 -12.89 2.22
CA VAL A 40 -17.63 -12.67 0.78
C VAL A 40 -17.74 -11.17 0.46
N PHE A 41 -18.42 -10.40 1.31
CA PHE A 41 -18.54 -8.96 1.19
C PHE A 41 -17.16 -8.28 1.19
N ILE A 42 -16.29 -8.61 2.15
CA ILE A 42 -14.93 -8.07 2.25
C ILE A 42 -14.10 -8.42 1.02
N ASN A 43 -14.19 -9.67 0.56
CA ASN A 43 -13.46 -10.11 -0.65
C ASN A 43 -13.92 -9.33 -1.89
N ASN A 44 -15.23 -9.11 -2.05
CA ASN A 44 -15.78 -8.30 -3.13
C ASN A 44 -15.33 -6.83 -3.02
N PHE A 45 -15.37 -6.25 -1.82
CA PHE A 45 -14.95 -4.87 -1.59
C PHE A 45 -13.46 -4.68 -1.91
N THR A 46 -12.63 -5.63 -1.53
CA THR A 46 -11.20 -5.62 -1.86
C THR A 46 -10.96 -5.74 -3.37
N ALA A 47 -11.67 -6.66 -4.04
CA ALA A 47 -11.54 -6.84 -5.47
C ALA A 47 -12.03 -5.62 -6.26
N TYR A 48 -13.16 -5.02 -5.88
CA TYR A 48 -13.67 -3.85 -6.57
C TYR A 48 -12.81 -2.60 -6.33
N ARG A 49 -12.18 -2.42 -5.17
CA ARG A 49 -11.21 -1.34 -4.98
C ARG A 49 -10.00 -1.47 -5.91
N LEU A 50 -9.50 -2.68 -6.10
CA LEU A 50 -8.43 -2.92 -7.09
C LEU A 50 -8.92 -2.62 -8.50
N ASP A 51 -10.10 -3.07 -8.88
CA ASP A 51 -10.67 -2.82 -10.20
C ASP A 51 -10.88 -1.31 -10.46
N GLU A 52 -11.33 -0.56 -9.46
CA GLU A 52 -11.51 0.90 -9.57
C GLU A 52 -10.17 1.65 -9.79
N VAL A 53 -9.09 1.23 -9.14
CA VAL A 53 -7.76 1.86 -9.32
C VAL A 53 -7.09 1.48 -10.64
N LEU A 54 -7.50 0.38 -11.29
CA LEU A 54 -7.04 0.00 -12.63
C LEU A 54 -7.69 0.84 -13.73
N GLY A 55 -8.82 1.48 -13.44
CA GLY A 55 -9.54 2.35 -14.38
C GLY A 55 -8.91 3.75 -14.51
N ALA A 56 -9.68 4.67 -15.11
CA ALA A 56 -9.30 6.08 -15.18
C ALA A 56 -9.08 6.66 -13.78
N TRP A 57 -8.08 7.53 -13.67
CA TRP A 57 -7.77 8.17 -12.39
C TRP A 57 -8.97 8.94 -11.81
N LYS A 58 -9.17 8.79 -10.52
CA LYS A 58 -10.19 9.47 -9.72
C LYS A 58 -9.69 9.58 -8.28
N PRO A 59 -10.18 10.52 -7.46
CA PRO A 59 -9.84 10.60 -6.04
C PRO A 59 -10.16 9.32 -5.28
N TYR A 60 -9.37 8.97 -4.27
CA TYR A 60 -9.54 7.70 -3.53
C TYR A 60 -10.90 7.57 -2.81
N ALA A 61 -11.50 8.68 -2.39
CA ALA A 61 -12.86 8.68 -1.84
C ALA A 61 -13.88 8.16 -2.87
N GLU A 62 -13.72 8.49 -4.16
CA GLU A 62 -14.56 7.98 -5.24
C GLU A 62 -14.29 6.49 -5.51
N VAL A 63 -13.02 6.04 -5.42
CA VAL A 63 -12.67 4.60 -5.47
C VAL A 63 -13.41 3.83 -4.38
N VAL A 64 -13.40 4.33 -3.14
CA VAL A 64 -14.08 3.70 -2.01
C VAL A 64 -15.59 3.69 -2.22
N HIS A 65 -16.17 4.83 -2.64
CA HIS A 65 -17.59 4.97 -2.93
C HIS A 65 -18.06 3.94 -3.97
N ASN A 66 -17.44 3.94 -5.15
CA ASN A 66 -17.82 3.06 -6.26
C ASN A 66 -17.63 1.58 -5.90
N ALA A 67 -16.51 1.23 -5.27
CA ALA A 67 -16.24 -0.13 -4.86
C ALA A 67 -17.26 -0.62 -3.81
N LEU A 68 -17.65 0.22 -2.86
CA LEU A 68 -18.63 -0.13 -1.83
C LEU A 68 -20.05 -0.26 -2.41
N GLU A 69 -20.45 0.66 -3.30
CA GLU A 69 -21.73 0.59 -4.00
C GLU A 69 -21.87 -0.72 -4.79
N ARG A 70 -20.83 -1.05 -5.59
CA ARG A 70 -20.77 -2.31 -6.35
C ARG A 70 -20.82 -3.53 -5.42
N THR A 71 -20.16 -3.45 -4.27
CA THR A 71 -20.16 -4.51 -3.26
C THR A 71 -21.53 -4.70 -2.67
N CYS A 72 -22.19 -3.63 -2.25
CA CYS A 72 -23.55 -3.66 -1.70
C CYS A 72 -24.54 -4.24 -2.70
N LYS A 73 -24.50 -3.76 -3.96
CA LYS A 73 -25.34 -4.29 -5.04
C LYS A 73 -25.16 -5.80 -5.24
N ARG A 74 -23.90 -6.27 -5.27
CA ARG A 74 -23.59 -7.70 -5.48
C ARG A 74 -24.07 -8.59 -4.32
N ASN A 75 -24.12 -8.06 -3.11
CA ASN A 75 -24.51 -8.79 -1.90
C ASN A 75 -25.97 -8.55 -1.49
N GLY A 76 -26.74 -7.79 -2.28
CA GLY A 76 -28.16 -7.51 -2.01
C GLY A 76 -28.39 -6.62 -0.79
N ILE A 77 -27.44 -5.73 -0.47
CA ILE A 77 -27.48 -4.79 0.64
C ILE A 77 -27.73 -3.39 0.12
N ALA A 78 -28.49 -2.59 0.86
CA ALA A 78 -28.67 -1.19 0.55
C ALA A 78 -27.32 -0.43 0.70
N PHE A 79 -26.97 0.36 -0.30
CA PHE A 79 -25.80 1.23 -0.26
C PHE A 79 -26.15 2.53 0.46
N ASP A 80 -25.27 2.98 1.34
CA ASP A 80 -25.32 4.27 2.00
C ASP A 80 -24.02 5.05 1.69
N PRO A 81 -24.10 6.19 0.97
CA PRO A 81 -22.93 7.03 0.68
C PRO A 81 -22.19 7.52 1.92
N ALA A 82 -22.89 7.76 3.03
CA ALA A 82 -22.26 8.21 4.28
C ALA A 82 -21.31 7.14 4.87
N VAL A 83 -21.59 5.86 4.64
CA VAL A 83 -20.68 4.77 5.04
C VAL A 83 -19.40 4.79 4.21
N ALA A 84 -19.49 5.04 2.91
CA ALA A 84 -18.30 5.16 2.05
C ALA A 84 -17.42 6.34 2.46
N GLU A 85 -18.04 7.47 2.81
CA GLU A 85 -17.35 8.65 3.33
C GLU A 85 -16.66 8.36 4.67
N ASP A 86 -17.35 7.72 5.64
CA ASP A 86 -16.76 7.34 6.92
C ASP A 86 -15.56 6.42 6.73
N ILE A 87 -15.67 5.37 5.91
CA ILE A 87 -14.57 4.45 5.62
C ILE A 87 -13.37 5.20 5.01
N SER A 88 -13.61 6.11 4.06
CA SER A 88 -12.56 6.93 3.45
C SER A 88 -11.87 7.84 4.47
N ASN A 89 -12.63 8.44 5.38
CA ASN A 89 -12.14 9.34 6.43
C ASN A 89 -11.34 8.61 7.52
N ARG A 90 -11.45 7.29 7.64
CA ARG A 90 -10.61 6.49 8.56
C ARG A 90 -9.18 6.31 8.07
N VAL A 91 -8.91 6.41 6.76
CA VAL A 91 -7.57 6.15 6.18
C VAL A 91 -6.46 6.97 6.86
N PRO A 92 -6.57 8.29 7.07
CA PRO A 92 -5.54 9.08 7.73
C PRO A 92 -5.41 8.79 9.24
N THR A 93 -6.34 8.05 9.85
CA THR A 93 -6.31 7.74 11.28
C THR A 93 -5.41 6.55 11.61
N TRP A 94 -5.16 5.64 10.66
CA TRP A 94 -4.36 4.44 10.90
C TRP A 94 -2.89 4.77 11.17
N GLY A 95 -2.32 4.00 12.09
CA GLY A 95 -0.92 4.09 12.49
C GLY A 95 -0.05 3.01 11.85
N PRO A 96 1.25 2.99 12.18
CA PRO A 96 2.18 1.97 11.72
C PRO A 96 1.89 0.60 12.34
N HIS A 97 2.36 -0.45 11.68
CA HIS A 97 2.56 -1.74 12.33
C HIS A 97 3.61 -1.59 13.45
N PRO A 98 3.54 -2.41 14.53
CA PRO A 98 4.41 -2.25 15.71
C PRO A 98 5.92 -2.33 15.42
N ASP A 99 6.33 -3.09 14.38
CA ASP A 99 7.71 -3.30 13.96
C ASP A 99 8.29 -2.12 13.16
N VAL A 100 7.44 -1.25 12.63
CA VAL A 100 7.83 -0.23 11.65
C VAL A 100 8.68 0.89 12.24
N PRO A 101 8.35 1.53 13.38
CA PRO A 101 9.14 2.66 13.87
C PRO A 101 10.60 2.31 14.13
N GLU A 102 10.85 1.19 14.81
CA GLU A 102 12.22 0.75 15.10
C GLU A 102 12.95 0.26 13.84
N GLY A 103 12.26 -0.51 12.98
CA GLY A 103 12.85 -1.05 11.75
C GLY A 103 13.25 0.07 10.78
N LEU A 104 12.39 1.08 10.56
CA LEU A 104 12.71 2.22 9.72
C LEU A 104 13.82 3.09 10.32
N ALA A 105 13.82 3.33 11.64
CA ALA A 105 14.83 4.14 12.30
C ALA A 105 16.25 3.57 12.15
N LYS A 106 16.40 2.26 11.99
CA LYS A 106 17.71 1.60 11.72
C LYS A 106 18.20 1.97 10.33
N VAL A 107 17.39 1.75 9.30
CA VAL A 107 17.80 1.93 7.90
C VAL A 107 17.85 3.41 7.48
N ALA A 108 17.05 4.28 8.11
CA ALA A 108 17.03 5.72 7.85
C ALA A 108 18.35 6.43 8.17
N LYS A 109 19.23 5.81 8.97
CA LYS A 109 20.56 6.35 9.28
C LYS A 109 21.52 6.31 8.09
N GLU A 110 21.29 5.38 7.18
CA GLU A 110 22.19 5.06 6.08
C GLU A 110 21.57 5.32 4.71
N PHE A 111 20.23 5.31 4.61
CA PHE A 111 19.53 5.39 3.34
C PHE A 111 18.37 6.40 3.40
N PRO A 112 18.19 7.22 2.35
CA PRO A 112 16.96 8.00 2.17
C PRO A 112 15.76 7.06 1.99
N LEU A 113 14.72 7.23 2.81
CA LEU A 113 13.48 6.47 2.71
C LEU A 113 12.45 7.24 1.87
N VAL A 114 11.80 6.54 0.96
CA VAL A 114 10.84 7.12 0.02
C VAL A 114 9.53 6.36 0.09
N ALA A 115 8.42 7.06 0.21
CA ALA A 115 7.09 6.48 0.16
C ALA A 115 6.48 6.61 -1.25
N LEU A 116 6.00 5.50 -1.81
CA LEU A 116 5.19 5.45 -3.04
C LEU A 116 3.82 4.85 -2.70
N THR A 117 2.78 5.67 -2.68
CA THR A 117 1.50 5.28 -2.07
C THR A 117 0.28 5.61 -2.94
N ASN A 118 -0.72 4.73 -2.87
CA ASN A 118 -2.04 4.95 -3.46
C ASN A 118 -2.94 5.90 -2.64
N SER A 119 -2.34 6.79 -1.87
CA SER A 119 -3.04 7.77 -1.03
C SER A 119 -3.17 9.13 -1.70
N MET A 120 -3.95 10.02 -1.06
CA MET A 120 -4.12 11.41 -1.45
C MET A 120 -3.16 12.32 -0.68
N ASN A 121 -2.79 13.45 -1.29
CA ASN A 121 -1.89 14.44 -0.70
C ASN A 121 -2.39 14.96 0.65
N ALA A 122 -3.70 15.09 0.82
CA ALA A 122 -4.31 15.54 2.07
C ALA A 122 -4.32 14.45 3.17
N GLN A 123 -4.25 13.17 2.82
CA GLN A 123 -4.38 12.06 3.78
C GLN A 123 -3.04 11.57 4.32
N ILE A 124 -2.08 11.34 3.42
CA ILE A 124 -0.83 10.63 3.76
C ILE A 124 0.04 11.33 4.81
N PRO A 125 0.10 12.67 4.95
CA PRO A 125 0.91 13.31 5.98
C PRO A 125 0.56 12.86 7.40
N HIS A 126 -0.72 12.59 7.68
CA HIS A 126 -1.19 12.11 8.97
C HIS A 126 -0.66 10.70 9.33
N ASN A 127 -0.47 9.86 8.31
CA ASN A 127 0.09 8.52 8.49
C ASN A 127 1.62 8.58 8.61
N ILE A 128 2.31 9.32 7.72
CA ILE A 128 3.78 9.48 7.71
C ILE A 128 4.29 10.03 9.05
N ALA A 129 3.60 11.01 9.64
CA ALA A 129 3.97 11.59 10.93
C ALA A 129 4.06 10.56 12.09
N LYS A 130 3.43 9.40 11.94
CA LYS A 130 3.41 8.33 12.95
C LYS A 130 4.49 7.25 12.75
N LEU A 131 5.24 7.27 11.62
CA LEU A 131 6.18 6.19 11.26
C LEU A 131 7.43 6.13 12.14
N GLY A 132 7.76 7.18 12.90
CA GLY A 132 8.90 7.17 13.81
C GLY A 132 10.27 7.31 13.14
N ALA A 133 10.33 7.56 11.83
CA ALA A 133 11.55 7.78 11.07
C ALA A 133 11.33 8.84 9.98
N PRO A 134 12.38 9.58 9.54
CA PRO A 134 12.25 10.54 8.47
C PRO A 134 11.98 9.84 7.13
N ILE A 135 10.96 10.31 6.42
CA ILE A 135 10.69 9.94 5.03
C ILE A 135 11.14 11.12 4.16
N ALA A 136 12.13 10.90 3.31
CA ALA A 136 12.76 11.96 2.52
C ALA A 136 11.84 12.48 1.40
N HIS A 137 11.09 11.57 0.76
CA HIS A 137 10.14 11.90 -0.30
C HIS A 137 8.86 11.08 -0.16
N VAL A 138 7.74 11.68 -0.55
CA VAL A 138 6.42 11.02 -0.56
C VAL A 138 5.77 11.26 -1.91
N PHE A 139 5.57 10.19 -2.67
CA PHE A 139 4.89 10.20 -3.96
C PHE A 139 3.53 9.54 -3.82
N THR A 140 2.49 10.27 -4.19
CA THR A 140 1.10 9.84 -4.08
C THR A 140 0.52 9.51 -5.45
N ALA A 141 -0.55 8.71 -5.47
CA ALA A 141 -1.32 8.49 -6.69
C ALA A 141 -1.90 9.81 -7.25
N GLU A 142 -2.25 10.76 -6.37
CA GLU A 142 -2.74 12.07 -6.77
C GLU A 142 -1.67 12.88 -7.50
N SER A 143 -0.44 12.92 -6.98
CA SER A 143 0.68 13.62 -7.62
C SER A 143 1.09 12.98 -8.95
N ALA A 144 1.08 11.64 -9.02
CA ALA A 144 1.40 10.89 -10.23
C ALA A 144 0.28 10.91 -11.28
N GLY A 145 -0.97 11.26 -10.89
CA GLY A 145 -2.16 11.10 -11.72
C GLY A 145 -2.46 9.64 -12.07
N ALA A 146 -1.92 8.70 -11.30
CA ALA A 146 -2.06 7.25 -11.52
C ALA A 146 -1.91 6.46 -10.23
N TYR A 147 -2.69 5.41 -10.09
CA TYR A 147 -2.57 4.44 -9.00
C TYR A 147 -1.59 3.32 -9.35
N LYS A 148 -0.82 2.82 -8.38
CA LYS A 148 -0.26 1.48 -8.47
C LYS A 148 -1.41 0.46 -8.62
N PRO A 149 -1.29 -0.55 -9.47
CA PRO A 149 -0.08 -1.07 -10.12
C PRO A 149 0.26 -0.45 -11.48
N GLN A 150 -0.31 0.68 -11.87
CA GLN A 150 0.06 1.31 -13.14
C GLN A 150 1.54 1.75 -13.08
N MET A 151 2.30 1.46 -14.14
CA MET A 151 3.73 1.78 -14.23
C MET A 151 3.98 3.27 -14.07
N GLN A 152 3.07 4.11 -14.57
CA GLN A 152 3.15 5.57 -14.48
C GLN A 152 3.40 6.07 -13.05
N ALA A 153 2.87 5.41 -12.01
CA ALA A 153 3.11 5.81 -10.63
C ALA A 153 4.58 5.63 -10.22
N PHE A 154 5.22 4.55 -10.69
CA PHE A 154 6.64 4.29 -10.46
C PHE A 154 7.53 5.18 -11.32
N GLU A 155 7.18 5.35 -12.61
CA GLU A 155 7.90 6.21 -13.54
C GLU A 155 7.94 7.66 -13.03
N TYR A 156 6.81 8.17 -12.54
CA TYR A 156 6.75 9.47 -11.89
C TYR A 156 7.72 9.57 -10.70
N MET A 157 7.78 8.55 -9.84
CA MET A 157 8.74 8.52 -8.73
C MET A 157 10.19 8.53 -9.22
N PHE A 158 10.52 7.77 -10.26
CA PHE A 158 11.89 7.74 -10.82
C PHE A 158 12.28 9.08 -11.42
N ASP A 159 11.39 9.72 -12.16
CA ASP A 159 11.62 11.03 -12.78
C ASP A 159 11.89 12.10 -11.72
N GLU A 160 11.08 12.16 -10.67
CA GLU A 160 11.21 13.11 -9.56
C GLU A 160 12.48 12.87 -8.71
N LEU A 161 12.93 11.63 -8.59
CA LEU A 161 14.15 11.27 -7.86
C LEU A 161 15.42 11.39 -8.74
N GLY A 162 15.28 11.51 -10.05
CA GLY A 162 16.40 11.46 -11.00
C GLY A 162 17.17 10.13 -10.92
N CYS A 163 16.46 9.01 -10.80
CA CYS A 163 17.06 7.68 -10.65
C CYS A 163 16.34 6.65 -11.52
N GLY A 164 16.89 5.43 -11.55
CA GLY A 164 16.31 4.30 -12.28
C GLY A 164 16.00 3.10 -11.37
N PRO A 165 15.40 2.04 -11.96
CA PRO A 165 15.06 0.81 -11.24
C PRO A 165 16.28 0.10 -10.61
N GLU A 166 17.49 0.33 -11.15
CA GLU A 166 18.75 -0.21 -10.62
C GLU A 166 19.22 0.47 -9.33
N ASP A 167 18.71 1.66 -9.03
CA ASP A 167 19.12 2.49 -7.91
C ASP A 167 18.32 2.24 -6.63
N VAL A 168 17.20 1.51 -6.73
CA VAL A 168 16.25 1.37 -5.64
C VAL A 168 16.18 -0.05 -5.07
N LEU A 169 15.89 -0.14 -3.77
CA LEU A 169 15.34 -1.33 -3.12
C LEU A 169 13.87 -1.06 -2.85
N HIS A 170 12.97 -1.77 -3.53
CA HIS A 170 11.53 -1.58 -3.33
C HIS A 170 10.96 -2.58 -2.32
N VAL A 171 10.21 -2.07 -1.33
CA VAL A 171 9.69 -2.83 -0.18
C VAL A 171 8.17 -2.75 -0.17
N SER A 172 7.49 -3.89 -0.27
CA SER A 172 6.03 -3.95 -0.21
C SER A 172 5.52 -5.28 0.35
N SER A 173 4.32 -5.26 0.93
CA SER A 173 3.56 -6.45 1.31
C SER A 173 2.64 -6.96 0.19
N SER A 174 2.51 -6.23 -0.93
CA SER A 174 1.59 -6.55 -2.00
C SER A 174 2.29 -6.93 -3.31
N PHE A 175 1.94 -8.09 -3.84
CA PHE A 175 2.29 -8.43 -5.22
C PHE A 175 1.45 -7.62 -6.21
N ARG A 176 0.14 -7.53 -5.97
CA ARG A 176 -0.81 -6.95 -6.92
C ARG A 176 -0.62 -5.46 -7.16
N TYR A 177 -0.25 -4.72 -6.13
CA TYR A 177 -0.05 -3.26 -6.24
C TYR A 177 1.39 -2.88 -6.56
N ASP A 178 2.38 -3.70 -6.18
CA ASP A 178 3.78 -3.29 -6.20
C ASP A 178 4.72 -4.29 -6.89
N LEU A 179 4.88 -5.51 -6.33
CA LEU A 179 6.02 -6.36 -6.72
C LEU A 179 5.93 -6.90 -8.14
N MET A 180 4.72 -7.08 -8.69
CA MET A 180 4.50 -7.42 -10.09
C MET A 180 5.01 -6.29 -10.99
N THR A 181 4.53 -5.07 -10.78
CA THR A 181 4.95 -3.90 -11.54
C THR A 181 6.43 -3.58 -11.37
N ALA A 182 6.95 -3.70 -10.15
CA ALA A 182 8.38 -3.55 -9.86
C ALA A 182 9.24 -4.57 -10.65
N HIS A 183 8.75 -5.81 -10.80
CA HIS A 183 9.41 -6.81 -11.64
C HIS A 183 9.42 -6.41 -13.12
N ASP A 184 8.27 -5.99 -13.65
CA ASP A 184 8.11 -5.62 -15.05
C ASP A 184 8.91 -4.37 -15.44
N LEU A 185 9.08 -3.43 -14.48
CA LEU A 185 9.95 -2.25 -14.62
C LEU A 185 11.45 -2.57 -14.45
N GLY A 186 11.82 -3.81 -14.16
CA GLY A 186 13.21 -4.22 -14.02
C GLY A 186 13.85 -3.88 -12.66
N ILE A 187 13.07 -3.54 -11.63
CA ILE A 187 13.59 -3.42 -10.27
C ILE A 187 14.04 -4.81 -9.80
N LYS A 188 15.34 -5.03 -9.75
CA LYS A 188 15.92 -6.32 -9.37
C LYS A 188 15.88 -6.55 -7.87
N ASN A 189 16.08 -5.49 -7.08
CA ASN A 189 16.15 -5.56 -5.63
C ASN A 189 14.77 -5.24 -5.04
N LYS A 190 14.07 -6.29 -4.64
CA LYS A 190 12.72 -6.24 -4.08
C LYS A 190 12.67 -6.96 -2.74
N VAL A 191 11.91 -6.42 -1.80
CA VAL A 191 11.61 -7.06 -0.53
C VAL A 191 10.10 -7.25 -0.42
N TRP A 192 9.71 -8.49 -0.19
CA TRP A 192 8.34 -8.80 0.18
C TRP A 192 8.23 -8.88 1.71
N VAL A 193 7.40 -8.01 2.27
CA VAL A 193 7.05 -8.06 3.70
C VAL A 193 5.83 -8.96 3.85
N ASN A 194 6.04 -10.18 4.33
CA ASN A 194 4.97 -11.17 4.47
C ASN A 194 4.06 -10.83 5.65
N ARG A 195 3.07 -9.97 5.41
CA ARG A 195 2.01 -9.62 6.36
C ARG A 195 0.84 -10.62 6.37
N GLY A 196 0.92 -11.71 5.61
CA GLY A 196 -0.15 -12.70 5.48
C GLY A 196 -1.32 -12.27 4.59
N HIS A 197 -1.14 -11.22 3.78
CA HIS A 197 -2.21 -10.70 2.89
C HIS A 197 -2.34 -11.48 1.59
N GLU A 198 -1.22 -11.97 1.06
CA GLU A 198 -1.14 -12.65 -0.23
C GLU A 198 -0.25 -13.90 -0.10
N PRO A 199 -0.47 -14.94 -0.92
CA PRO A 199 0.44 -16.10 -0.96
C PRO A 199 1.77 -15.72 -1.60
N ALA A 200 2.84 -16.40 -1.20
CA ALA A 200 4.16 -16.25 -1.82
C ALA A 200 4.13 -16.53 -3.32
N ASN A 201 4.84 -15.74 -4.11
CA ASN A 201 5.00 -15.93 -5.55
C ASN A 201 6.47 -15.74 -5.98
N PRO A 202 7.30 -16.79 -5.91
CA PRO A 202 8.73 -16.71 -6.20
C PRO A 202 9.09 -16.26 -7.62
N TYR A 203 8.15 -16.31 -8.56
CA TYR A 203 8.36 -15.86 -9.94
C TYR A 203 8.88 -14.42 -10.02
N TYR A 204 8.42 -13.54 -9.12
CA TYR A 204 8.79 -12.12 -9.15
C TYR A 204 10.16 -11.83 -8.54
N GLY A 205 10.86 -12.79 -7.97
CA GLY A 205 12.22 -12.67 -7.42
C GLY A 205 12.33 -11.55 -6.37
N TYR A 206 12.36 -11.89 -5.10
CA TYR A 206 12.40 -10.96 -3.97
C TYR A 206 13.12 -11.60 -2.78
N THR A 207 13.53 -10.78 -1.83
CA THR A 207 13.89 -11.24 -0.48
C THR A 207 12.64 -11.17 0.40
N GLU A 208 12.29 -12.26 1.07
CA GLU A 208 11.16 -12.28 2.01
C GLU A 208 11.63 -11.89 3.41
N ILE A 209 10.86 -11.04 4.07
CA ILE A 209 10.97 -10.73 5.49
C ILE A 209 9.59 -10.83 6.14
N SER A 210 9.52 -11.22 7.41
CA SER A 210 8.26 -11.32 8.15
C SER A 210 7.70 -9.96 8.57
N ASP A 211 8.59 -8.98 8.75
CA ASP A 211 8.29 -7.63 9.19
C ASP A 211 9.44 -6.66 8.87
N ILE A 212 9.22 -5.34 9.06
CA ILE A 212 10.21 -4.30 8.72
C ILE A 212 11.48 -4.36 9.58
N SER A 213 11.45 -5.01 10.75
CA SER A 213 12.67 -5.18 11.57
C SER A 213 13.75 -5.99 10.87
N GLY A 214 13.36 -6.88 9.95
CA GLY A 214 14.28 -7.68 9.13
C GLY A 214 14.99 -6.88 8.02
N LEU A 215 14.54 -5.67 7.71
CA LEU A 215 15.06 -4.90 6.56
C LEU A 215 16.54 -4.50 6.71
N ALA A 216 16.99 -4.20 7.94
CA ALA A 216 18.39 -3.86 8.22
C ALA A 216 19.35 -4.95 7.74
N ALA A 217 19.03 -6.22 8.02
CA ALA A 217 19.85 -7.35 7.57
C ALA A 217 19.88 -7.48 6.03
N VAL A 218 18.80 -7.15 5.33
CA VAL A 218 18.75 -7.19 3.85
C VAL A 218 19.77 -6.22 3.24
N VAL A 219 19.97 -5.05 3.86
CA VAL A 219 20.91 -4.02 3.39
C VAL A 219 22.28 -4.07 4.05
N GLY A 220 22.54 -5.09 4.88
CA GLY A 220 23.85 -5.36 5.49
C GLY A 220 24.17 -4.47 6.70
N LEU A 221 23.15 -4.09 7.48
CA LEU A 221 23.26 -3.34 8.75
C LEU A 221 23.06 -4.25 9.96
#